data_b2f2f3bc60923b67b0b4e5d2af49493c
#
_entry.id   b2f2f3bc60923b67b0b4e5d2af49493c
#
_cell.length_a   1.000
_cell.length_b   1.000
_cell.length_c   1.000
_cell.angle_alpha   90.00
_cell.angle_beta   90.00
_cell.angle_gamma   90.00
#
_symmetry.space_group_name_H-M   'P 1'
#
loop_
_entity.id
_entity.type
_entity.pdbx_description
1 polymer ?
#
loop_
_entity_poly.entity_id
_entity_poly.type
_entity_poly.pdbx_seq_one_letter_code
_entity_poly.pdbx_strand_id
1 'polypeptide(L)'
;MNKQLKTDYMVKGMVQDFKKKPNAKLLNQIIGLKFKNVRLNKDITAEAVVEDNPIYFNSIYELYKFEKGIKTDVSKLFCLSNYYRYDITQLIERLN
;
A
#
# COMPACT_ATOMS: atom_id res chain seq x y z
N MET A 1 -7.24 13.50 -16.00
CA MET A 1 -6.21 13.20 -15.02
C MET A 1 -6.59 11.95 -14.26
N ASN A 2 -5.67 11.06 -14.06
CA ASN A 2 -5.98 9.79 -13.47
C ASN A 2 -5.83 9.81 -11.94
N LYS A 3 -6.39 8.78 -11.30
CA LYS A 3 -6.35 8.64 -9.84
C LYS A 3 -4.93 8.46 -9.30
N GLN A 4 -4.03 7.98 -10.13
CA GLN A 4 -2.65 7.69 -9.74
C GLN A 4 -1.87 8.94 -9.36
N LEU A 5 -2.00 9.99 -10.16
CA LEU A 5 -1.29 11.24 -9.91
C LEU A 5 -1.70 11.83 -8.58
N LYS A 6 -3.01 11.84 -8.29
CA LYS A 6 -3.53 12.33 -7.01
C LYS A 6 -3.00 11.51 -5.84
N THR A 7 -2.99 10.17 -5.99
CA THR A 7 -2.51 9.27 -4.97
C THR A 7 -1.02 9.46 -4.71
N ASP A 8 -0.23 9.69 -5.77
CA ASP A 8 1.20 9.93 -5.64
C ASP A 8 1.49 11.21 -4.88
N TYR A 9 0.74 12.27 -5.11
CA TYR A 9 0.87 13.51 -4.34
C TYR A 9 0.56 13.29 -2.86
N MET A 10 -0.49 12.51 -2.57
CA MET A 10 -0.83 12.19 -1.18
C MET A 10 0.29 11.44 -0.49
N VAL A 11 0.86 10.42 -1.14
CA VAL A 11 1.98 9.65 -0.58
C VAL A 11 3.16 10.59 -0.32
N LYS A 12 3.49 11.45 -1.25
CA LYS A 12 4.61 12.38 -1.12
C LYS A 12 4.44 13.30 0.09
N GLY A 13 3.25 13.85 0.29
CA GLY A 13 2.96 14.69 1.44
C GLY A 13 3.06 13.94 2.75
N MET A 14 2.54 12.72 2.79
CA MET A 14 2.59 11.87 3.97
C MET A 14 4.03 11.47 4.33
N VAL A 15 4.86 11.23 3.33
CA VAL A 15 6.29 10.92 3.56
C VAL A 15 6.99 12.12 4.21
N GLN A 16 6.70 13.33 3.76
CA GLN A 16 7.27 14.53 4.38
C GLN A 16 6.82 14.69 5.82
N ASP A 17 5.54 14.45 6.10
CA ASP A 17 5.01 14.51 7.47
C ASP A 17 5.67 13.46 8.35
N PHE A 18 5.88 12.26 7.83
CA PHE A 18 6.54 11.18 8.55
C PHE A 18 7.97 11.56 8.93
N LYS A 19 8.70 12.18 8.02
CA LYS A 19 10.08 12.61 8.28
C LYS A 19 10.16 13.64 9.38
N LYS A 20 9.14 14.51 9.49
CA LYS A 20 9.08 15.51 10.55
C LYS A 20 8.74 14.89 11.90
N LYS A 21 7.79 13.95 11.92
CA LYS A 21 7.32 13.32 13.15
C LYS A 21 6.98 11.85 12.87
N PRO A 22 7.98 10.96 12.90
CA PRO A 22 7.76 9.55 12.66
C PRO A 22 6.80 8.93 13.67
N ASN A 23 5.83 8.16 13.16
CA ASN A 23 4.92 7.39 14.01
C ASN A 23 4.36 6.19 13.22
N ALA A 24 4.00 5.14 13.96
CA ALA A 24 3.60 3.88 13.36
C ALA A 24 2.30 3.98 12.55
N LYS A 25 1.35 4.77 13.04
CA LYS A 25 0.07 4.94 12.35
C LYS A 25 0.27 5.53 10.96
N LEU A 26 1.06 6.59 10.89
CA LEU A 26 1.34 7.27 9.62
C LEU A 26 2.13 6.36 8.68
N LEU A 27 3.10 5.61 9.22
CA LEU A 27 3.86 4.66 8.43
C LEU A 27 2.95 3.62 7.78
N ASN A 28 2.02 3.04 8.54
CA ASN A 28 1.09 2.06 8.02
C ASN A 28 0.19 2.65 6.93
N GLN A 29 -0.24 3.90 7.10
CA GLN A 29 -1.05 4.59 6.10
C GLN A 29 -0.27 4.84 4.82
N ILE A 30 1.01 5.20 4.92
CA ILE A 30 1.88 5.41 3.76
C ILE A 30 2.03 4.10 2.98
N ILE A 31 2.33 3.01 3.69
CA ILE A 31 2.50 1.69 3.08
C ILE A 31 1.20 1.28 2.36
N GLY A 32 0.08 1.38 3.05
CA GLY A 32 -1.21 0.99 2.49
C GLY A 32 -1.58 1.78 1.24
N LEU A 33 -1.41 3.09 1.30
CA LEU A 33 -1.74 3.95 0.18
C LEU A 33 -0.80 3.72 -1.02
N LYS A 34 0.49 3.48 -0.74
CA LYS A 34 1.44 3.19 -1.81
C LYS A 34 1.08 1.89 -2.53
N PHE A 35 0.73 0.85 -1.77
CA PHE A 35 0.32 -0.41 -2.39
C PHE A 35 -0.99 -0.28 -3.17
N LYS A 36 -1.93 0.51 -2.66
CA LYS A 36 -3.15 0.83 -3.42
C LYS A 36 -2.81 1.51 -4.74
N ASN A 37 -1.88 2.46 -4.70
CA ASN A 37 -1.42 3.18 -5.89
C ASN A 37 -0.79 2.21 -6.90
N VAL A 38 0.06 1.30 -6.43
CA VAL A 38 0.68 0.28 -7.29
C VAL A 38 -0.40 -0.59 -7.94
N ARG A 39 -1.41 -1.01 -7.15
CA ARG A 39 -2.52 -1.81 -7.66
C ARG A 39 -3.27 -1.09 -8.77
N LEU A 40 -3.62 0.17 -8.52
CA LEU A 40 -4.36 0.99 -9.50
C LEU A 40 -3.53 1.25 -10.75
N ASN A 41 -2.22 1.44 -10.60
CA ASN A 41 -1.30 1.62 -11.72
C ASN A 41 -1.28 0.41 -12.66
N LYS A 42 -1.47 -0.77 -12.11
CA LYS A 42 -1.44 -2.02 -12.86
C LYS A 42 -2.82 -2.46 -13.32
N ASP A 43 -3.84 -1.64 -13.06
CA ASP A 43 -5.24 -1.93 -13.40
C ASP A 43 -5.72 -3.25 -12.81
N ILE A 44 -5.29 -3.56 -11.58
CA ILE A 44 -5.68 -4.77 -10.87
C ILE A 44 -6.84 -4.44 -9.93
N THR A 45 -7.94 -5.16 -10.06
CA THR A 45 -9.10 -4.96 -9.18
C THR A 45 -8.85 -5.58 -7.81
N ALA A 46 -9.53 -5.06 -6.79
CA ALA A 46 -9.47 -5.63 -5.44
C ALA A 46 -9.94 -7.09 -5.45
N GLU A 47 -10.97 -7.39 -6.22
CA GLU A 47 -11.51 -8.74 -6.35
C GLU A 47 -10.45 -9.71 -6.90
N ALA A 48 -9.68 -9.27 -7.91
CA ALA A 48 -8.62 -10.10 -8.48
C ALA A 48 -7.52 -10.41 -7.47
N VAL A 49 -7.14 -9.41 -6.66
CA VAL A 49 -6.12 -9.60 -5.63
C VAL A 49 -6.56 -10.69 -4.64
N VAL A 50 -7.77 -10.59 -4.14
CA VAL A 50 -8.31 -11.52 -3.14
C VAL A 50 -8.45 -12.92 -3.75
N GLU A 51 -8.97 -13.00 -4.96
CA GLU A 51 -9.16 -14.28 -5.66
C GLU A 51 -7.83 -14.99 -5.88
N ASP A 52 -6.78 -14.24 -6.22
CA ASP A 52 -5.46 -14.82 -6.50
C ASP A 52 -4.65 -15.10 -5.24
N ASN A 53 -5.05 -14.54 -4.09
CA ASN A 53 -4.30 -14.65 -2.84
C ASN A 53 -5.21 -15.04 -1.66
N PRO A 54 -5.95 -16.16 -1.76
CA PRO A 54 -6.95 -16.52 -0.77
C PRO A 54 -6.37 -16.89 0.61
N ILE A 55 -5.09 -17.26 0.67
CA ILE A 55 -4.44 -17.57 1.94
C ILE A 55 -4.27 -16.30 2.78
N TYR A 56 -4.04 -15.18 2.12
CA TYR A 56 -3.72 -13.92 2.80
C TYR A 56 -4.92 -13.00 2.95
N PHE A 57 -5.91 -13.11 2.06
CA PHE A 57 -7.08 -12.22 2.07
C PHE A 57 -8.36 -13.04 1.94
N ASN A 58 -9.21 -12.98 2.96
CA ASN A 58 -10.51 -13.67 2.95
C ASN A 58 -11.60 -12.87 2.25
N SER A 59 -11.41 -11.56 2.16
CA SER A 59 -12.40 -10.66 1.55
C SER A 59 -11.72 -9.39 1.05
N ILE A 60 -12.44 -8.65 0.20
CA ILE A 60 -11.95 -7.35 -0.28
C ILE A 60 -11.80 -6.36 0.88
N TYR A 61 -12.56 -6.54 1.96
CA TYR A 61 -12.44 -5.68 3.14
C TYR A 61 -11.07 -5.80 3.80
N GLU A 62 -10.50 -6.99 3.82
CA GLU A 62 -9.15 -7.18 4.37
C GLU A 62 -8.11 -6.44 3.54
N LEU A 63 -8.26 -6.46 2.23
CA LEU A 63 -7.38 -5.70 1.36
C LEU A 63 -7.55 -4.19 1.60
N TYR A 64 -8.79 -3.72 1.68
CA TYR A 64 -9.05 -2.30 1.93
C TYR A 64 -8.50 -1.84 3.27
N LYS A 65 -8.61 -2.67 4.31
CA LYS A 65 -8.01 -2.35 5.62
C LYS A 65 -6.51 -2.20 5.53
N PHE A 66 -5.86 -3.07 4.77
CA PHE A 66 -4.41 -2.94 4.52
C PHE A 66 -4.12 -1.62 3.80
N GLU A 67 -4.87 -1.32 2.76
CA GLU A 67 -4.66 -0.12 1.95
C GLU A 67 -4.92 1.17 2.74
N LYS A 68 -5.78 1.12 3.75
CA LYS A 68 -6.05 2.26 4.63
C LYS A 68 -5.07 2.36 5.80
N GLY A 69 -4.16 1.40 5.94
CA GLY A 69 -3.21 1.38 7.05
C GLY A 69 -3.82 0.95 8.38
N ILE A 70 -5.02 0.36 8.37
CA ILE A 70 -5.68 -0.07 9.59
C ILE A 70 -5.05 -1.38 10.09
N LYS A 71 -4.71 -2.28 9.19
CA LYS A 71 -4.16 -3.57 9.55
C LYS A 71 -3.00 -3.91 8.61
N THR A 72 -1.82 -3.50 9.00
CA THR A 72 -0.60 -3.73 8.22
C THR A 72 0.12 -4.95 8.77
N ASP A 73 -0.13 -6.07 8.13
CA ASP A 73 0.42 -7.38 8.48
C ASP A 73 1.62 -7.65 7.59
N VAL A 74 2.73 -8.08 8.18
CA VAL A 74 3.98 -8.34 7.44
C VAL A 74 3.77 -9.41 6.36
N SER A 75 2.99 -10.45 6.66
CA SER A 75 2.73 -11.49 5.65
C SER A 75 1.95 -10.93 4.45
N LYS A 76 0.99 -10.07 4.71
CA LYS A 76 0.24 -9.41 3.63
C LYS A 76 1.15 -8.47 2.82
N LEU A 77 2.04 -7.77 3.51
CA LEU A 77 3.01 -6.89 2.87
C LEU A 77 3.88 -7.66 1.88
N PHE A 78 4.46 -8.78 2.30
CA PHE A 78 5.27 -9.61 1.43
C PHE A 78 4.45 -10.22 0.29
N CYS A 79 3.24 -10.68 0.60
CA CYS A 79 2.34 -11.21 -0.42
C CYS A 79 2.11 -10.20 -1.54
N LEU A 80 1.74 -8.98 -1.19
CA LEU A 80 1.45 -7.95 -2.19
C LEU A 80 2.71 -7.47 -2.91
N SER A 81 3.85 -7.38 -2.22
CA SER A 81 5.12 -7.04 -2.87
C SER A 81 5.44 -8.04 -3.98
N ASN A 82 5.27 -9.32 -3.71
CA ASN A 82 5.51 -10.36 -4.71
C ASN A 82 4.46 -10.34 -5.81
N TYR A 83 3.20 -10.20 -5.43
CA TYR A 83 2.08 -10.24 -6.37
C TYR A 83 2.15 -9.08 -7.37
N TYR A 84 2.42 -7.88 -6.85
CA TYR A 84 2.54 -6.69 -7.69
C TYR A 84 3.92 -6.50 -8.30
N ARG A 85 4.90 -7.31 -7.89
CA ARG A 85 6.31 -7.14 -8.29
C ARG A 85 6.80 -5.74 -7.97
N TYR A 86 6.48 -5.27 -6.78
CA TYR A 86 6.88 -3.97 -6.29
C TYR A 86 8.00 -4.10 -5.27
N ASP A 87 9.11 -3.42 -5.52
CA ASP A 87 10.26 -3.41 -4.61
C ASP A 87 10.04 -2.36 -3.51
N ILE A 88 9.68 -2.83 -2.31
CA ILE A 88 9.39 -1.96 -1.18
C ILE A 88 10.62 -1.17 -0.70
N THR A 89 11.83 -1.58 -1.07
CA THR A 89 13.02 -0.83 -0.65
C THR A 89 13.02 0.59 -1.20
N GLN A 90 12.40 0.83 -2.34
CA GLN A 90 12.24 2.17 -2.89
C GLN A 90 11.45 3.07 -1.94
N LEU A 91 10.39 2.53 -1.34
CA LEU A 91 9.59 3.28 -0.38
C LEU A 91 10.38 3.52 0.91
N ILE A 92 11.07 2.49 1.39
CA ILE A 92 11.88 2.59 2.61
C ILE A 92 12.94 3.68 2.47
N GLU A 93 13.60 3.74 1.33
CA GLU A 93 14.61 4.77 1.05
C GLU A 93 14.03 6.17 1.12
N ARG A 94 12.80 6.36 0.64
CA ARG A 94 12.15 7.67 0.69
C ARG A 94 11.81 8.10 2.12
N LEU A 95 11.60 7.14 3.03
CA LEU A 95 11.23 7.41 4.41
C LEU A 95 12.46 7.74 5.29
N ASN A 96 13.63 7.42 4.83
CA ASN A 96 14.88 7.76 5.52
C ASN A 96 15.37 9.17 5.08
#